data_2dbdec4fbcd1ed4a38130f4feff48bd6
#
_entry.id   2dbdec4fbcd1ed4a38130f4feff48bd6
#
_cell.length_a   1.000
_cell.length_b   1.000
_cell.length_c   1.000
_cell.angle_alpha   90.00
_cell.angle_beta   90.00
_cell.angle_gamma   90.00
#
_symmetry.space_group_name_H-M   'P 1'
#
loop_
_entity.id
_entity.type
_entity.pdbx_description
1 polymer ?
#
loop_
_entity_poly.entity_id
_entity_poly.type
_entity_poly.pdbx_seq_one_letter_code
_entity_poly.pdbx_strand_id
1 'polypeptide(L)'
;VQGQPLRRGIFVDFIYDIGRIENVHFNPWWSMQSKLFEWQQKNGEAFIFGKSDWQYVFNTFCFGYNVGYKFIKTKSGDCNGNFLGIGAYDCFTALEVEQCSPIGLLISNGEFVSFHGPDPTMVRVGTNNTGSVRFVNSAFWGPCNQIAKIAGKGTVGFSDCTFVQWDRKKEGRHAIQVEGGNLLVRGCEFQESKPQVEIGPAVRKAVVT
;
A
#
# COMPACT_ATOMS: atom_id res chain seq x y z
N VAL A 1 -0.35 16.58 -13.12
CA VAL A 1 1.02 16.26 -13.57
C VAL A 1 1.05 14.86 -14.13
N GLN A 2 1.72 14.67 -15.28
CA GLN A 2 1.99 13.36 -15.86
C GLN A 2 3.50 13.20 -16.05
N GLY A 3 4.02 11.98 -15.88
CA GLY A 3 5.44 11.72 -16.03
C GLY A 3 5.84 10.28 -15.80
N GLN A 4 7.13 10.03 -15.95
CA GLN A 4 7.76 8.75 -15.65
C GLN A 4 9.03 8.98 -14.82
N PRO A 5 8.91 9.31 -13.53
CA PRO A 5 10.07 9.35 -12.67
C PRO A 5 10.61 7.93 -12.46
N LEU A 6 11.89 7.72 -12.77
CA LEU A 6 12.46 6.38 -12.79
C LEU A 6 12.78 5.83 -11.41
N ARG A 7 13.39 6.66 -10.56
CA ARG A 7 13.87 6.24 -9.24
C ARG A 7 12.96 6.71 -8.10
N ARG A 8 12.68 8.02 -8.06
CA ARG A 8 11.79 8.63 -7.08
C ARG A 8 10.90 9.64 -7.77
N GLY A 9 9.61 9.50 -7.57
CA GLY A 9 8.64 10.45 -8.09
C GLY A 9 8.51 11.67 -7.19
N ILE A 10 7.54 11.66 -6.30
CA ILE A 10 7.35 12.74 -5.33
C ILE A 10 7.80 12.25 -3.96
N PHE A 11 8.72 12.99 -3.35
CA PHE A 11 9.15 12.78 -1.97
C PHE A 11 8.70 13.96 -1.11
N VAL A 12 7.87 13.68 -0.11
CA VAL A 12 7.36 14.66 0.85
C VAL A 12 8.05 14.43 2.18
N ASP A 13 8.67 15.46 2.72
CA ASP A 13 9.27 15.46 4.06
C ASP A 13 9.30 16.87 4.64
N PHE A 14 9.43 16.96 5.96
CA PHE A 14 9.58 18.22 6.67
C PHE A 14 8.37 19.17 6.54
N ILE A 15 7.16 18.61 6.40
CA ILE A 15 5.90 19.35 6.35
C ILE A 15 5.22 19.26 7.70
N TYR A 16 5.04 20.40 8.36
CA TYR A 16 4.41 20.50 9.69
C TYR A 16 3.00 21.08 9.64
N ASP A 17 2.50 21.32 8.46
CA ASP A 17 1.15 21.76 8.18
C ASP A 17 0.61 21.04 6.96
N ILE A 18 -0.47 21.47 6.38
CA ILE A 18 -1.23 20.79 5.36
C ILE A 18 -0.44 20.68 4.03
N GLY A 19 0.00 19.46 3.70
CA GLY A 19 0.56 19.14 2.36
C GLY A 19 -0.55 18.73 1.38
N ARG A 20 -0.39 19.06 0.08
CA ARG A 20 -1.34 18.65 -0.97
C ARG A 20 -0.64 18.08 -2.19
N ILE A 21 -1.12 16.95 -2.67
CA ILE A 21 -0.74 16.34 -3.95
C ILE A 21 -2.02 15.94 -4.66
N GLU A 22 -2.26 16.50 -5.84
CA GLU A 22 -3.50 16.28 -6.57
C GLU A 22 -3.22 16.05 -8.06
N ASN A 23 -3.99 15.13 -8.68
CA ASN A 23 -3.99 14.90 -10.12
C ASN A 23 -2.59 14.59 -10.69
N VAL A 24 -1.93 13.59 -10.10
CA VAL A 24 -0.61 13.11 -10.54
C VAL A 24 -0.73 11.71 -11.10
N HIS A 25 -0.23 11.51 -12.31
CA HIS A 25 -0.27 10.25 -13.02
C HIS A 25 1.15 9.87 -13.48
N PHE A 26 1.74 8.86 -12.89
CA PHE A 26 3.05 8.30 -13.25
C PHE A 26 2.87 7.02 -14.03
N ASN A 27 3.17 7.06 -15.34
CA ASN A 27 2.97 5.94 -16.24
C ASN A 27 4.11 5.86 -17.27
N PRO A 28 4.65 4.65 -17.56
CA PRO A 28 5.74 4.46 -18.50
C PRO A 28 5.25 4.41 -19.96
N TRP A 29 4.56 5.43 -20.45
CA TRP A 29 3.90 5.49 -21.75
C TRP A 29 4.79 5.11 -22.94
N TRP A 30 6.09 5.37 -22.88
CA TRP A 30 7.03 5.21 -23.97
C TRP A 30 8.19 4.24 -23.70
N SER A 31 8.17 3.53 -22.58
CA SER A 31 9.29 2.67 -22.20
C SER A 31 8.90 1.34 -21.54
N MET A 32 7.65 0.88 -21.69
CA MET A 32 7.14 -0.32 -21.01
C MET A 32 7.92 -1.62 -21.32
N GLN A 33 8.56 -1.73 -22.49
CA GLN A 33 9.30 -2.93 -22.87
C GLN A 33 10.82 -2.71 -22.90
N SER A 34 11.30 -1.68 -22.23
CA SER A 34 12.71 -1.33 -22.20
C SER A 34 13.39 -1.84 -20.93
N LYS A 35 14.72 -1.98 -20.99
CA LYS A 35 15.55 -2.20 -19.79
C LYS A 35 15.36 -1.11 -18.74
N LEU A 36 14.94 0.08 -19.17
CA LEU A 36 14.64 1.20 -18.31
C LEU A 36 13.39 0.94 -17.46
N PHE A 37 12.35 0.37 -18.06
CA PHE A 37 11.14 -0.02 -17.33
C PHE A 37 11.41 -1.17 -16.36
N GLU A 38 12.17 -2.19 -16.77
CA GLU A 38 12.63 -3.25 -15.87
C GLU A 38 13.41 -2.71 -14.67
N TRP A 39 14.25 -1.70 -14.91
CA TRP A 39 14.99 -1.03 -13.86
C TRP A 39 14.07 -0.26 -12.90
N GLN A 40 13.09 0.46 -13.45
CA GLN A 40 12.04 1.16 -12.67
C GLN A 40 11.26 0.18 -11.78
N GLN A 41 10.82 -0.94 -12.34
CA GLN A 41 10.09 -1.96 -11.59
C GLN A 41 10.90 -2.54 -10.42
N LYS A 42 12.21 -2.58 -10.52
CA LYS A 42 13.10 -3.10 -9.47
C LYS A 42 13.51 -2.04 -8.44
N ASN A 43 13.59 -0.76 -8.83
CA ASN A 43 14.24 0.26 -8.04
C ASN A 43 13.39 1.53 -7.83
N GLY A 44 12.30 1.67 -8.57
CA GLY A 44 11.49 2.89 -8.57
C GLY A 44 10.53 2.96 -7.39
N GLU A 45 10.43 4.13 -6.79
CA GLU A 45 9.45 4.48 -5.75
C GLU A 45 8.65 5.69 -6.25
N ALA A 46 7.31 5.54 -6.43
CA ALA A 46 6.53 6.60 -7.07
C ALA A 46 6.20 7.76 -6.12
N PHE A 47 5.61 7.46 -4.97
CA PHE A 47 5.22 8.45 -3.96
C PHE A 47 5.81 8.05 -2.61
N ILE A 48 6.60 8.94 -2.00
CA ILE A 48 7.28 8.67 -0.73
C ILE A 48 6.89 9.75 0.27
N PHE A 49 6.43 9.33 1.45
CA PHE A 49 5.98 10.21 2.53
C PHE A 49 6.82 9.97 3.78
N GLY A 50 7.65 10.95 4.13
CA GLY A 50 8.30 11.09 5.42
C GLY A 50 7.42 11.89 6.37
N LYS A 51 7.99 12.93 7.03
CA LYS A 51 7.21 13.83 7.90
C LYS A 51 6.26 14.68 7.08
N SER A 52 4.95 14.45 7.30
CA SER A 52 3.92 15.36 6.83
C SER A 52 2.71 15.26 7.77
N ASP A 53 2.34 16.37 8.35
CA ASP A 53 1.13 16.47 9.16
C ASP A 53 -0.04 16.84 8.27
N TRP A 54 -1.14 16.09 8.43
CA TRP A 54 -2.38 16.32 7.71
C TRP A 54 -2.23 16.36 6.17
N GLN A 55 -1.50 15.40 5.65
CA GLN A 55 -1.30 15.28 4.19
C GLN A 55 -2.61 14.99 3.47
N TYR A 56 -2.87 15.71 2.38
CA TYR A 56 -3.91 15.37 1.43
C TYR A 56 -3.30 14.84 0.13
N VAL A 57 -3.76 13.66 -0.31
CA VAL A 57 -3.42 13.08 -1.61
C VAL A 57 -4.70 12.71 -2.31
N PHE A 58 -4.93 13.27 -3.50
CA PHE A 58 -6.17 13.09 -4.22
C PHE A 58 -5.93 12.79 -5.70
N ASN A 59 -6.63 11.76 -6.23
CA ASN A 59 -6.60 11.39 -7.63
C ASN A 59 -5.16 11.24 -8.15
N THR A 60 -4.40 10.33 -7.54
CA THR A 60 -3.03 10.02 -7.95
C THR A 60 -2.92 8.57 -8.36
N PHE A 61 -2.05 8.31 -9.32
CA PHE A 61 -1.87 6.97 -9.87
C PHE A 61 -0.41 6.73 -10.23
N CYS A 62 0.05 5.49 -10.08
CA CYS A 62 1.35 5.05 -10.57
C CYS A 62 1.31 3.64 -11.15
N PHE A 63 2.17 3.41 -12.15
CA PHE A 63 2.25 2.15 -12.87
C PHE A 63 3.69 1.64 -12.94
N GLY A 64 3.91 0.38 -12.55
CA GLY A 64 5.15 -0.34 -12.80
C GLY A 64 6.33 0.10 -11.92
N TYR A 65 6.11 0.30 -10.64
CA TYR A 65 7.15 0.65 -9.67
C TYR A 65 7.49 -0.53 -8.75
N ASN A 66 8.68 -0.51 -8.17
CA ASN A 66 9.00 -1.40 -7.05
C ASN A 66 8.04 -1.13 -5.88
N VAL A 67 7.87 0.17 -5.52
CA VAL A 67 6.89 0.60 -4.53
C VAL A 67 6.06 1.74 -5.09
N GLY A 68 4.72 1.59 -5.05
CA GLY A 68 3.79 2.65 -5.46
C GLY A 68 3.74 3.79 -4.45
N TYR A 69 3.23 3.52 -3.28
CA TYR A 69 3.14 4.47 -2.16
C TYR A 69 3.96 3.95 -0.99
N LYS A 70 4.93 4.75 -0.53
CA LYS A 70 5.83 4.39 0.57
C LYS A 70 5.74 5.39 1.71
N PHE A 71 5.56 4.88 2.93
CA PHE A 71 5.49 5.67 4.14
C PHE A 71 6.65 5.31 5.06
N ILE A 72 7.49 6.28 5.35
CA ILE A 72 8.73 6.09 6.11
C ILE A 72 8.79 7.04 7.31
N LYS A 73 9.66 6.73 8.26
CA LYS A 73 10.06 7.66 9.30
C LYS A 73 11.38 8.34 8.90
N THR A 74 11.38 9.65 8.88
CA THR A 74 12.58 10.47 8.67
C THR A 74 13.09 11.04 10.00
N LYS A 75 14.14 11.87 9.93
CA LYS A 75 14.60 12.64 11.09
C LYS A 75 13.53 13.61 11.59
N SER A 76 12.66 14.08 10.71
CA SER A 76 11.61 15.04 11.00
C SER A 76 10.35 14.39 11.59
N GLY A 77 10.19 13.09 11.44
CA GLY A 77 9.03 12.32 11.92
C GLY A 77 8.41 11.42 10.86
N ASP A 78 7.12 11.17 10.99
CA ASP A 78 6.33 10.30 10.12
C ASP A 78 5.05 10.99 9.63
N CYS A 79 4.34 10.34 8.70
CA CYS A 79 3.18 10.90 8.01
C CYS A 79 1.87 10.51 8.68
N ASN A 80 0.91 11.44 8.63
CA ASN A 80 -0.53 11.16 8.73
C ASN A 80 -1.28 11.92 7.64
N GLY A 81 -2.49 11.47 7.30
CA GLY A 81 -3.29 12.20 6.32
C GLY A 81 -4.38 11.42 5.65
N ASN A 82 -4.97 12.05 4.65
CA ASN A 82 -6.08 11.56 3.85
C ASN A 82 -5.62 11.27 2.43
N PHE A 83 -5.84 10.04 2.00
CA PHE A 83 -5.45 9.51 0.69
C PHE A 83 -6.72 9.04 -0.03
N LEU A 84 -7.24 9.86 -0.94
CA LEU A 84 -8.51 9.63 -1.61
C LEU A 84 -8.32 9.35 -3.09
N GLY A 85 -8.87 8.21 -3.58
CA GLY A 85 -8.79 7.84 -4.98
C GLY A 85 -7.36 7.66 -5.46
N ILE A 86 -6.53 7.02 -4.66
CA ILE A 86 -5.15 6.68 -5.01
C ILE A 86 -5.09 5.32 -5.68
N GLY A 87 -4.23 5.16 -6.68
CA GLY A 87 -4.08 3.91 -7.41
C GLY A 87 -2.63 3.51 -7.65
N ALA A 88 -2.35 2.22 -7.54
CA ALA A 88 -1.07 1.63 -7.90
C ALA A 88 -1.28 0.36 -8.71
N TYR A 89 -0.74 0.30 -9.91
CA TYR A 89 -0.92 -0.81 -10.83
C TYR A 89 0.41 -1.42 -11.24
N ASP A 90 0.47 -2.76 -11.28
CA ASP A 90 1.67 -3.52 -11.62
C ASP A 90 2.91 -3.13 -10.79
N CYS A 91 2.72 -2.81 -9.53
CA CYS A 91 3.82 -2.60 -8.60
C CYS A 91 4.27 -3.94 -7.99
N PHE A 92 5.54 -4.04 -7.56
CA PHE A 92 5.95 -5.17 -6.72
C PHE A 92 5.26 -5.09 -5.35
N THR A 93 5.22 -3.88 -4.77
CA THR A 93 4.41 -3.54 -3.60
C THR A 93 3.61 -2.27 -3.91
N ALA A 94 2.29 -2.35 -3.91
CA ALA A 94 1.45 -1.18 -4.21
C ALA A 94 1.54 -0.13 -3.10
N LEU A 95 1.54 -0.57 -1.83
CA LEU A 95 1.61 0.30 -0.66
C LEU A 95 2.50 -0.32 0.42
N GLU A 96 3.56 0.38 0.81
CA GLU A 96 4.49 -0.02 1.86
C GLU A 96 4.48 0.98 3.01
N VAL A 97 4.28 0.48 4.23
CA VAL A 97 4.31 1.28 5.46
C VAL A 97 5.43 0.77 6.36
N GLU A 98 6.56 1.45 6.36
CA GLU A 98 7.63 1.21 7.35
C GLU A 98 7.23 1.82 8.70
N GLN A 99 6.68 3.04 8.66
CA GLN A 99 6.13 3.74 9.84
C GLN A 99 5.17 4.84 9.39
N CYS A 100 4.11 5.03 10.15
CA CYS A 100 3.21 6.19 10.08
C CYS A 100 2.82 6.66 11.49
N SER A 101 2.26 7.86 11.56
CA SER A 101 1.78 8.46 12.80
C SER A 101 0.63 7.67 13.44
N PRO A 102 0.46 7.68 14.76
CA PRO A 102 -0.68 7.08 15.45
C PRO A 102 -2.06 7.57 14.97
N ILE A 103 -2.17 8.83 14.52
CA ILE A 103 -3.39 9.40 13.92
C ILE A 103 -3.78 8.57 12.69
N GLY A 104 -2.80 8.24 11.85
CA GLY A 104 -2.93 7.24 10.82
C GLY A 104 -3.03 7.75 9.40
N LEU A 105 -3.00 6.77 8.52
CA LEU A 105 -3.24 6.91 7.09
C LEU A 105 -4.69 6.54 6.81
N LEU A 106 -5.49 7.51 6.37
CA LEU A 106 -6.90 7.35 6.03
C LEU A 106 -7.03 7.21 4.52
N ILE A 107 -7.08 5.97 4.04
CA ILE A 107 -7.06 5.63 2.62
C ILE A 107 -8.47 5.22 2.19
N SER A 108 -9.04 5.94 1.24
CA SER A 108 -10.40 5.68 0.77
C SER A 108 -10.50 5.70 -0.77
N ASN A 109 -11.39 4.85 -1.29
CA ASN A 109 -11.65 4.71 -2.72
C ASN A 109 -10.37 4.44 -3.53
N GLY A 110 -9.47 3.61 -2.98
CA GLY A 110 -8.22 3.25 -3.64
C GLY A 110 -8.34 1.98 -4.47
N GLU A 111 -7.47 1.85 -5.48
CA GLU A 111 -7.31 0.61 -6.25
C GLU A 111 -5.85 0.16 -6.27
N PHE A 112 -5.62 -1.09 -5.85
CA PHE A 112 -4.27 -1.62 -5.68
C PHE A 112 -4.07 -2.94 -6.40
N VAL A 113 -3.01 -3.00 -7.21
CA VAL A 113 -2.65 -4.15 -8.03
C VAL A 113 -1.14 -4.39 -7.96
N SER A 114 -0.74 -5.63 -7.63
CA SER A 114 0.67 -6.03 -7.57
C SER A 114 0.84 -7.40 -8.20
N PHE A 115 1.55 -7.51 -9.31
CA PHE A 115 1.75 -8.80 -9.97
C PHE A 115 3.15 -9.04 -10.57
N HIS A 116 4.05 -8.07 -10.61
CA HIS A 116 5.41 -8.33 -11.04
C HIS A 116 6.34 -8.74 -9.90
N GLY A 117 7.49 -9.30 -10.26
CA GLY A 117 8.48 -9.75 -9.30
C GLY A 117 8.20 -11.14 -8.70
N PRO A 118 9.09 -11.61 -7.82
CA PRO A 118 9.04 -12.97 -7.30
C PRO A 118 7.93 -13.21 -6.27
N ASP A 119 7.55 -12.20 -5.49
CA ASP A 119 6.56 -12.30 -4.41
C ASP A 119 5.73 -11.01 -4.28
N PRO A 120 4.91 -10.68 -5.31
CA PRO A 120 4.13 -9.45 -5.32
C PRO A 120 3.13 -9.44 -4.17
N THR A 121 3.15 -8.35 -3.40
CA THR A 121 2.28 -8.13 -2.24
C THR A 121 1.73 -6.70 -2.33
N MET A 122 0.40 -6.54 -2.28
CA MET A 122 -0.20 -5.22 -2.49
C MET A 122 0.06 -4.28 -1.31
N VAL A 123 -0.13 -4.76 -0.08
CA VAL A 123 0.08 -3.96 1.13
C VAL A 123 1.11 -4.63 2.03
N ARG A 124 2.20 -3.93 2.34
CA ARG A 124 3.20 -4.36 3.33
C ARG A 124 3.24 -3.36 4.49
N VAL A 125 3.01 -3.86 5.70
CA VAL A 125 3.18 -3.07 6.93
C VAL A 125 4.31 -3.67 7.74
N GLY A 126 5.40 -2.93 7.84
CA GLY A 126 6.65 -3.38 8.47
C GLY A 126 6.57 -3.47 9.99
N THR A 127 7.49 -4.24 10.58
CA THR A 127 7.56 -4.52 12.03
C THR A 127 7.70 -3.27 12.90
N ASN A 128 8.25 -2.19 12.35
CA ASN A 128 8.46 -0.93 13.07
C ASN A 128 7.18 -0.08 13.16
N ASN A 129 6.17 -0.36 12.32
CA ASN A 129 4.97 0.47 12.31
C ASN A 129 4.17 0.35 13.61
N THR A 130 3.96 1.49 14.25
CA THR A 130 3.13 1.63 15.45
C THR A 130 1.85 2.42 15.18
N GLY A 131 1.73 3.04 14.01
CA GLY A 131 0.61 3.87 13.62
C GLY A 131 -0.57 3.08 13.04
N SER A 132 -1.63 3.79 12.72
CA SER A 132 -2.85 3.22 12.15
C SER A 132 -2.85 3.33 10.62
N VAL A 133 -3.29 2.28 9.94
CA VAL A 133 -3.53 2.27 8.49
C VAL A 133 -4.96 1.81 8.26
N ARG A 134 -5.77 2.62 7.61
CA ARG A 134 -7.19 2.32 7.40
C ARG A 134 -7.54 2.43 5.93
N PHE A 135 -8.07 1.33 5.39
CA PHE A 135 -8.62 1.27 4.05
C PHE A 135 -10.14 1.22 4.14
N VAL A 136 -10.80 2.08 3.38
CA VAL A 136 -12.26 2.13 3.29
C VAL A 136 -12.68 2.14 1.82
N ASN A 137 -13.66 1.31 1.45
CA ASN A 137 -14.20 1.24 0.09
C ASN A 137 -13.10 1.17 -0.98
N SER A 138 -12.16 0.23 -0.81
CA SER A 138 -10.98 0.09 -1.67
C SER A 138 -10.94 -1.30 -2.30
N ALA A 139 -10.44 -1.38 -3.54
CA ALA A 139 -10.32 -2.63 -4.28
C ALA A 139 -8.86 -3.11 -4.31
N PHE A 140 -8.66 -4.40 -4.02
CA PHE A 140 -7.40 -5.11 -4.10
C PHE A 140 -7.57 -6.27 -5.08
N TRP A 141 -6.96 -6.17 -6.27
CA TRP A 141 -7.20 -7.14 -7.32
C TRP A 141 -5.95 -7.40 -8.17
N GLY A 142 -6.02 -8.44 -8.99
CA GLY A 142 -4.89 -8.86 -9.81
C GLY A 142 -4.04 -9.98 -9.18
N PRO A 143 -3.28 -10.71 -9.98
CA PRO A 143 -2.69 -11.99 -9.62
C PRO A 143 -1.47 -11.85 -8.70
N CYS A 144 -1.64 -11.31 -7.50
CA CYS A 144 -0.59 -11.24 -6.48
C CYS A 144 -0.42 -12.56 -5.72
N ASN A 145 0.66 -12.68 -4.97
CA ASN A 145 0.81 -13.79 -4.03
C ASN A 145 0.07 -13.52 -2.71
N GLN A 146 0.05 -12.26 -2.30
CA GLN A 146 -0.60 -11.87 -1.05
C GLN A 146 -1.17 -10.45 -1.16
N ILE A 147 -2.39 -10.24 -0.69
CA ILE A 147 -2.98 -8.90 -0.69
C ILE A 147 -2.35 -8.06 0.42
N ALA A 148 -2.31 -8.56 1.65
CA ALA A 148 -1.70 -7.82 2.74
C ALA A 148 -0.80 -8.69 3.63
N LYS A 149 0.40 -8.19 3.94
CA LYS A 149 1.31 -8.72 4.94
C LYS A 149 1.57 -7.68 6.02
N ILE A 150 1.14 -7.97 7.25
CA ILE A 150 1.11 -7.03 8.37
C ILE A 150 1.95 -7.59 9.51
N ALA A 151 3.08 -6.95 9.80
CA ALA A 151 3.99 -7.35 10.87
C ALA A 151 4.13 -6.29 11.97
N GLY A 152 3.54 -5.10 11.78
CA GLY A 152 3.66 -3.97 12.69
C GLY A 152 2.88 -4.12 14.00
N LYS A 153 3.17 -3.22 14.94
CA LYS A 153 2.51 -3.16 16.26
C LYS A 153 1.25 -2.28 16.27
N GLY A 154 1.01 -1.52 15.20
CA GLY A 154 -0.13 -0.61 15.07
C GLY A 154 -1.44 -1.33 14.75
N THR A 155 -2.38 -0.57 14.21
CA THR A 155 -3.68 -1.10 13.79
C THR A 155 -3.79 -1.02 12.27
N VAL A 156 -4.16 -2.11 11.61
CA VAL A 156 -4.53 -2.11 10.20
C VAL A 156 -6.01 -2.49 10.09
N GLY A 157 -6.76 -1.68 9.34
CA GLY A 157 -8.18 -1.88 9.14
C GLY A 157 -8.56 -1.89 7.67
N PHE A 158 -9.48 -2.78 7.31
CA PHE A 158 -10.16 -2.85 6.02
C PHE A 158 -11.66 -2.80 6.30
N SER A 159 -12.35 -1.83 5.70
CA SER A 159 -13.80 -1.69 5.79
C SER A 159 -14.40 -1.54 4.41
N ASP A 160 -15.42 -2.34 4.09
CA ASP A 160 -16.12 -2.30 2.81
C ASP A 160 -15.16 -2.43 1.60
N CYS A 161 -14.13 -3.28 1.73
CA CYS A 161 -13.12 -3.51 0.71
C CYS A 161 -13.40 -4.81 -0.06
N THR A 162 -12.91 -4.86 -1.30
CA THR A 162 -13.01 -6.05 -2.16
C THR A 162 -11.63 -6.66 -2.38
N PHE A 163 -11.53 -7.99 -2.23
CA PHE A 163 -10.30 -8.76 -2.39
C PHE A 163 -10.44 -9.81 -3.48
N VAL A 164 -9.57 -9.76 -4.51
CA VAL A 164 -9.65 -10.61 -5.70
C VAL A 164 -8.25 -11.08 -6.11
N GLN A 165 -8.12 -12.36 -6.52
CA GLN A 165 -6.93 -12.93 -7.18
C GLN A 165 -5.65 -12.93 -6.34
N TRP A 166 -5.70 -13.43 -5.12
CA TRP A 166 -4.49 -13.73 -4.34
C TRP A 166 -4.03 -15.18 -4.54
N ASP A 167 -2.89 -15.52 -3.95
CA ASP A 167 -2.25 -16.85 -4.02
C ASP A 167 -2.01 -17.32 -5.47
N ARG A 168 -1.36 -16.44 -6.26
CA ARG A 168 -1.01 -16.71 -7.65
C ARG A 168 -0.22 -18.00 -7.83
N LYS A 169 0.68 -18.30 -6.90
CA LYS A 169 1.53 -19.49 -6.96
C LYS A 169 0.84 -20.77 -6.49
N LYS A 170 -0.38 -20.70 -5.97
CA LYS A 170 -1.15 -21.81 -5.42
C LYS A 170 -0.41 -22.53 -4.27
N GLU A 171 0.20 -21.74 -3.39
CA GLU A 171 0.92 -22.21 -2.19
C GLU A 171 0.00 -22.32 -0.97
N GLY A 172 -1.29 -22.01 -1.10
CA GLY A 172 -2.27 -22.00 -0.01
C GLY A 172 -2.18 -20.74 0.85
N ARG A 173 -1.68 -19.63 0.30
CA ARG A 173 -1.53 -18.38 1.04
C ARG A 173 -2.87 -17.72 1.31
N HIS A 174 -2.95 -17.06 2.45
CA HIS A 174 -4.09 -16.23 2.83
C HIS A 174 -4.05 -14.88 2.11
N ALA A 175 -5.23 -14.29 1.84
CA ALA A 175 -5.30 -12.93 1.32
C ALA A 175 -4.62 -11.92 2.25
N ILE A 176 -4.90 -12.02 3.54
CA ILE A 176 -4.33 -11.18 4.59
C ILE A 176 -3.57 -12.06 5.57
N GLN A 177 -2.29 -11.79 5.77
CA GLN A 177 -1.46 -12.38 6.82
C GLN A 177 -1.12 -11.30 7.85
N VAL A 178 -1.46 -11.55 9.10
CA VAL A 178 -1.14 -10.64 10.20
C VAL A 178 -0.28 -11.34 11.23
N GLU A 179 0.91 -10.81 11.47
CA GLU A 179 1.92 -11.38 12.38
C GLU A 179 1.94 -10.65 13.74
N GLY A 180 1.44 -9.40 13.79
CA GLY A 180 1.41 -8.62 15.04
C GLY A 180 0.42 -7.46 14.99
N GLY A 181 0.31 -6.71 16.09
CA GLY A 181 -0.57 -5.54 16.22
C GLY A 181 -2.04 -5.87 16.30
N ASN A 182 -2.87 -5.07 15.64
CA ASN A 182 -4.31 -5.24 15.60
C ASN A 182 -4.81 -5.28 14.15
N LEU A 183 -5.75 -6.19 13.86
CA LEU A 183 -6.43 -6.30 12.58
C LEU A 183 -7.93 -6.04 12.74
N LEU A 184 -8.50 -5.22 11.85
CA LEU A 184 -9.94 -5.01 11.73
C LEU A 184 -10.35 -5.27 10.28
N VAL A 185 -11.22 -6.24 10.02
CA VAL A 185 -11.81 -6.51 8.70
C VAL A 185 -13.32 -6.48 8.88
N ARG A 186 -14.01 -5.58 8.20
CA ARG A 186 -15.45 -5.35 8.38
C ARG A 186 -16.14 -5.13 7.04
N GLY A 187 -17.23 -5.86 6.79
CA GLY A 187 -18.03 -5.69 5.58
C GLY A 187 -17.28 -5.92 4.27
N CYS A 188 -16.17 -6.68 4.32
CA CYS A 188 -15.31 -6.91 3.17
C CYS A 188 -15.75 -8.13 2.37
N GLU A 189 -15.54 -8.06 1.06
CA GLU A 189 -15.85 -9.14 0.13
C GLU A 189 -14.57 -9.87 -0.30
N PHE A 190 -14.49 -11.17 -0.04
CA PHE A 190 -13.46 -12.07 -0.57
C PHE A 190 -14.09 -12.89 -1.70
N GLN A 191 -13.75 -12.56 -2.94
CA GLN A 191 -14.44 -13.12 -4.12
C GLN A 191 -14.00 -14.55 -4.50
N GLU A 192 -13.02 -15.13 -3.80
CA GLU A 192 -12.54 -16.47 -4.13
C GLU A 192 -12.59 -17.42 -2.92
N SER A 193 -12.88 -18.69 -3.19
CA SER A 193 -12.85 -19.77 -2.19
C SER A 193 -11.41 -20.20 -1.88
N LYS A 194 -10.62 -19.31 -1.28
CA LYS A 194 -9.25 -19.49 -0.84
C LYS A 194 -9.10 -19.06 0.62
N PRO A 195 -8.00 -19.43 1.31
CA PRO A 195 -7.73 -18.94 2.65
C PRO A 195 -7.74 -17.41 2.70
N GLN A 196 -8.53 -16.85 3.63
CA GLN A 196 -8.78 -15.40 3.65
C GLN A 196 -7.84 -14.66 4.61
N VAL A 197 -7.85 -15.04 5.89
CA VAL A 197 -7.10 -14.33 6.93
C VAL A 197 -6.31 -15.32 7.79
N GLU A 198 -5.00 -15.08 7.91
CA GLU A 198 -4.10 -15.77 8.84
C GLU A 198 -3.76 -14.86 10.00
N ILE A 199 -3.96 -15.35 11.23
CA ILE A 199 -3.72 -14.59 12.45
C ILE A 199 -2.57 -15.26 13.22
N GLY A 200 -1.44 -14.58 13.25
CA GLY A 200 -0.25 -15.03 13.96
C GLY A 200 -0.34 -14.87 15.50
N PRO A 201 0.51 -15.57 16.24
CA PRO A 201 0.44 -15.63 17.71
C PRO A 201 0.74 -14.31 18.43
N ALA A 202 1.40 -13.34 17.76
CA ALA A 202 1.72 -12.03 18.34
C ALA A 202 0.65 -10.97 18.05
N VAL A 203 -0.46 -11.35 17.42
CA VAL A 203 -1.59 -10.44 17.18
C VAL A 203 -2.33 -10.19 18.48
N ARG A 204 -2.49 -8.91 18.85
CA ARG A 204 -3.15 -8.51 20.10
C ARG A 204 -4.67 -8.51 20.00
N LYS A 205 -5.20 -8.12 18.84
CA LYS A 205 -6.64 -8.08 18.58
C LYS A 205 -6.90 -8.31 17.10
N ALA A 206 -7.84 -9.20 16.80
CA ALA A 206 -8.39 -9.36 15.47
C ALA A 206 -9.93 -9.32 15.55
N VAL A 207 -10.54 -8.56 14.65
CA VAL A 207 -11.99 -8.52 14.44
C VAL A 207 -12.24 -8.72 12.96
N VAL A 208 -12.96 -9.78 12.62
CA VAL A 208 -13.36 -10.12 11.24
C VAL A 208 -14.87 -10.33 11.25
N THR A 209 -15.60 -9.45 10.54
CA THR A 209 -17.08 -9.44 10.53
C THR A 209 -17.64 -9.09 9.17
#